data_dd7aca099a5ad9ffb2ba19255a2ed6d9
#
_entry.id   dd7aca099a5ad9ffb2ba19255a2ed6d9
#
_cell.length_a   1.000
_cell.length_b   1.000
_cell.length_c   1.000
_cell.angle_alpha   90.00
_cell.angle_beta   90.00
_cell.angle_gamma   90.00
#
_symmetry.space_group_name_H-M   'P 1'
#
loop_
_entity.id
_entity.type
_entity.pdbx_description
1 polymer ?
#
loop_
_entity_poly.entity_id
_entity_poly.type
_entity_poly.pdbx_seq_one_letter_code
_entity_poly.pdbx_strand_id
1 'polypeptide(L)'
;MDIKHLFFDLDRTLWDFETNSFNELINLYNCHNLHQKGISIAEEFVKVYKKINEKCWERYRLNQLSKENLRFERFKETLEYFGIYNLELSIKIGDDYVKNSPYRTILIPNTIELLTELQHNYQLHIITNGFDEVQQVKMDN
;
A
#
# COMPACT_ATOMS: atom_id res chain seq x y z
N MET A 1 1.46 23.77 -29.32
CA MET A 1 2.39 23.05 -28.42
C MET A 1 2.25 21.56 -28.71
N ASP A 2 3.32 20.88 -29.03
CA ASP A 2 3.28 19.45 -29.34
C ASP A 2 3.69 18.67 -28.11
N ILE A 3 2.73 18.00 -27.47
CA ILE A 3 2.95 17.17 -26.26
C ILE A 3 3.56 15.85 -26.72
N LYS A 4 4.69 15.46 -26.14
CA LYS A 4 5.41 14.21 -26.48
C LYS A 4 5.53 13.24 -25.31
N HIS A 5 5.39 13.73 -24.06
CA HIS A 5 5.58 12.98 -22.85
C HIS A 5 4.34 13.07 -21.95
N LEU A 6 3.89 11.92 -21.43
CA LEU A 6 2.82 11.84 -20.45
C LEU A 6 3.37 11.19 -19.17
N PHE A 7 3.05 11.78 -18.03
CA PHE A 7 3.43 11.29 -16.72
C PHE A 7 2.18 10.87 -15.98
N PHE A 8 2.18 9.64 -15.50
CA PHE A 8 1.09 9.07 -14.70
C PHE A 8 1.55 8.83 -13.27
N ASP A 9 0.72 9.15 -12.31
CA ASP A 9 0.83 8.61 -10.98
C ASP A 9 0.47 7.12 -11.00
N LEU A 10 1.01 6.33 -10.07
CA LEU A 10 0.79 4.89 -10.05
C LEU A 10 -0.38 4.51 -9.13
N ASP A 11 -0.23 4.77 -7.82
CA ASP A 11 -1.20 4.34 -6.82
C ASP A 11 -2.50 5.16 -6.90
N ARG A 12 -3.66 4.50 -7.00
CA ARG A 12 -4.99 5.10 -7.19
C ARG A 12 -5.23 5.74 -8.57
N THR A 13 -4.25 5.66 -9.45
CA THR A 13 -4.37 6.18 -10.83
C THR A 13 -4.35 5.06 -11.85
N LEU A 14 -3.34 4.21 -11.80
CA LEU A 14 -3.21 3.02 -12.67
C LEU A 14 -3.38 1.74 -11.88
N TRP A 15 -2.74 1.64 -10.73
CA TRP A 15 -2.80 0.51 -9.81
C TRP A 15 -3.88 0.75 -8.76
N ASP A 16 -4.83 -0.19 -8.63
CA ASP A 16 -5.95 -0.10 -7.67
C ASP A 16 -5.45 -0.33 -6.24
N PHE A 17 -4.89 0.74 -5.67
CA PHE A 17 -4.34 0.71 -4.31
C PHE A 17 -5.39 0.26 -3.28
N GLU A 18 -6.62 0.72 -3.38
CA GLU A 18 -7.65 0.43 -2.38
C GLU A 18 -8.00 -1.06 -2.36
N THR A 19 -8.22 -1.65 -3.53
CA THR A 19 -8.56 -3.07 -3.64
C THR A 19 -7.37 -3.96 -3.30
N ASN A 20 -6.19 -3.65 -3.82
CA ASN A 20 -4.98 -4.44 -3.57
C ASN A 20 -4.56 -4.39 -2.10
N SER A 21 -4.57 -3.21 -1.48
CA SER A 21 -4.26 -3.03 -0.06
C SER A 21 -5.28 -3.73 0.83
N PHE A 22 -6.58 -3.61 0.52
CA PHE A 22 -7.63 -4.31 1.24
C PHE A 22 -7.41 -5.83 1.24
N ASN A 23 -7.19 -6.40 0.05
CA ASN A 23 -6.98 -7.84 -0.10
C ASN A 23 -5.74 -8.34 0.65
N GLU A 24 -4.65 -7.55 0.64
CA GLU A 24 -3.45 -7.92 1.39
C GLU A 24 -3.67 -7.82 2.90
N LEU A 25 -4.35 -6.79 3.38
CA LEU A 25 -4.65 -6.64 4.81
C LEU A 25 -5.54 -7.77 5.34
N ILE A 26 -6.54 -8.22 4.57
CA ILE A 26 -7.37 -9.39 4.91
C ILE A 26 -6.52 -10.67 4.92
N ASN A 27 -5.61 -10.83 3.96
CA ASN A 27 -4.67 -11.95 3.94
C ASN A 27 -3.80 -11.97 5.21
N LEU A 28 -3.21 -10.84 5.59
CA LEU A 28 -2.39 -10.72 6.81
C LEU A 28 -3.19 -10.95 8.09
N TYR A 29 -4.42 -10.44 8.15
CA TYR A 29 -5.33 -10.71 9.27
C TYR A 29 -5.51 -12.22 9.50
N ASN A 30 -5.73 -12.98 8.43
CA ASN A 30 -5.88 -14.42 8.49
C ASN A 30 -4.55 -15.14 8.81
N CYS A 31 -3.47 -14.81 8.09
CA CYS A 31 -2.17 -15.45 8.26
C CYS A 31 -1.60 -15.28 9.68
N HIS A 32 -1.83 -14.14 10.30
CA HIS A 32 -1.37 -13.85 11.66
C HIS A 32 -2.39 -14.21 12.75
N ASN A 33 -3.53 -14.82 12.38
CA ASN A 33 -4.60 -15.24 13.30
C ASN A 33 -5.07 -14.07 14.22
N LEU A 34 -5.28 -12.88 13.65
CA LEU A 34 -5.62 -11.69 14.41
C LEU A 34 -6.99 -11.81 15.09
N HIS A 35 -7.91 -12.63 14.55
CA HIS A 35 -9.17 -12.97 15.20
C HIS A 35 -8.94 -13.59 16.59
N GLN A 36 -8.04 -14.57 16.67
CA GLN A 36 -7.73 -15.25 17.94
C GLN A 36 -6.96 -14.35 18.92
N LYS A 37 -6.40 -13.25 18.45
CA LYS A 37 -5.66 -12.27 19.26
C LYS A 37 -6.52 -11.12 19.76
N GLY A 38 -7.83 -11.12 19.45
CA GLY A 38 -8.79 -10.15 19.98
C GLY A 38 -9.35 -9.16 18.95
N ILE A 39 -9.02 -9.28 17.68
CA ILE A 39 -9.62 -8.48 16.62
C ILE A 39 -10.73 -9.31 15.95
N SER A 40 -11.97 -9.10 16.35
CA SER A 40 -13.09 -9.98 15.96
C SER A 40 -13.52 -9.84 14.50
N ILE A 41 -13.34 -8.65 13.89
CA ILE A 41 -13.84 -8.32 12.54
C ILE A 41 -12.68 -7.81 11.68
N ALA A 42 -12.42 -8.50 10.58
CA ALA A 42 -11.32 -8.17 9.68
C ALA A 42 -11.48 -6.80 9.01
N GLU A 43 -12.70 -6.43 8.63
CA GLU A 43 -13.01 -5.14 8.02
C GLU A 43 -12.78 -3.97 8.98
N GLU A 44 -13.00 -4.16 10.28
CA GLU A 44 -12.67 -3.15 11.29
C GLU A 44 -11.15 -2.96 11.40
N PHE A 45 -10.38 -4.05 11.39
CA PHE A 45 -8.93 -3.98 11.33
C PHE A 45 -8.46 -3.14 10.13
N VAL A 46 -8.98 -3.42 8.94
CA VAL A 46 -8.64 -2.67 7.71
C VAL A 46 -9.03 -1.19 7.84
N LYS A 47 -10.21 -0.90 8.37
CA LYS A 47 -10.70 0.47 8.54
C LYS A 47 -9.83 1.28 9.51
N VAL A 48 -9.44 0.69 10.62
CA VAL A 48 -8.54 1.32 11.61
C VAL A 48 -7.15 1.52 11.01
N TYR A 49 -6.60 0.46 10.37
CA TYR A 49 -5.32 0.55 9.69
C TYR A 49 -5.27 1.69 8.67
N LYS A 50 -6.27 1.85 7.82
CA LYS A 50 -6.30 2.92 6.80
C LYS A 50 -6.14 4.31 7.42
N LYS A 51 -6.86 4.60 8.49
CA LYS A 51 -6.79 5.89 9.19
C LYS A 51 -5.41 6.13 9.82
N ILE A 52 -4.84 5.10 10.43
CA ILE A 52 -3.53 5.18 11.08
C ILE A 52 -2.43 5.29 10.02
N ASN A 53 -2.52 4.53 8.94
CA ASN A 53 -1.58 4.60 7.83
C ASN A 53 -1.49 6.00 7.21
N GLU A 54 -2.62 6.68 7.01
CA GLU A 54 -2.64 8.07 6.51
C GLU A 54 -1.87 9.01 7.44
N LYS A 55 -2.08 8.91 8.77
CA LYS A 55 -1.36 9.71 9.77
C LYS A 55 0.14 9.39 9.80
N CYS A 56 0.50 8.11 9.67
CA CYS A 56 1.92 7.73 9.63
C CYS A 56 2.62 8.27 8.38
N TRP A 57 1.96 8.24 7.22
CA TRP A 57 2.47 8.84 6.00
C TRP A 57 2.60 10.36 6.09
N GLU A 58 1.66 11.05 6.75
CA GLU A 58 1.78 12.48 7.03
C GLU A 58 3.00 12.78 7.90
N ARG A 59 3.19 12.04 8.99
CA ARG A 59 4.38 12.15 9.86
C ARG A 59 5.68 11.89 9.08
N TYR A 60 5.69 10.91 8.18
CA TYR A 60 6.83 10.64 7.30
C TYR A 60 7.13 11.85 6.39
N ARG A 61 6.12 12.43 5.72
CA ARG A 61 6.29 13.62 4.87
C ARG A 61 6.80 14.85 5.65
N LEU A 62 6.47 14.95 6.93
CA LEU A 62 6.93 15.99 7.83
C LEU A 62 8.29 15.67 8.50
N ASN A 63 8.98 14.61 8.07
CA ASN A 63 10.23 14.11 8.67
C ASN A 63 10.15 13.78 10.18
N GLN A 64 8.95 13.43 10.67
CA GLN A 64 8.69 13.02 12.05
C GLN A 64 8.75 11.50 12.23
N LEU A 65 8.84 10.76 11.15
CA LEU A 65 8.91 9.30 11.12
C LEU A 65 9.88 8.87 10.03
N SER A 66 10.79 7.94 10.32
CA SER A 66 11.70 7.38 9.31
C SER A 66 10.99 6.35 8.42
N LYS A 67 11.58 6.05 7.26
CA LYS A 67 11.10 5.01 6.35
C LYS A 67 11.01 3.64 7.04
N GLU A 68 12.04 3.29 7.80
CA GLU A 68 12.11 2.02 8.54
C GLU A 68 10.99 1.93 9.57
N ASN A 69 10.79 3.00 10.33
CA ASN A 69 9.75 3.05 11.36
C ASN A 69 8.35 3.08 10.75
N LEU A 70 8.14 3.75 9.62
CA LEU A 70 6.86 3.76 8.91
C LEU A 70 6.35 2.35 8.60
N ARG A 71 7.25 1.41 8.27
CA ARG A 71 6.87 0.02 7.93
C ARG A 71 6.07 -0.66 9.01
N PHE A 72 6.53 -0.57 10.27
CA PHE A 72 5.89 -1.28 11.38
C PHE A 72 5.01 -0.39 12.26
N GLU A 73 5.29 0.91 12.38
CA GLU A 73 4.58 1.80 13.29
C GLU A 73 3.07 1.86 12.98
N ARG A 74 2.70 1.88 11.70
CA ARG A 74 1.30 1.82 11.28
C ARG A 74 0.58 0.54 11.72
N PHE A 75 1.27 -0.59 11.78
CA PHE A 75 0.72 -1.84 12.30
C PHE A 75 0.74 -1.88 13.82
N LYS A 76 1.78 -1.36 14.44
CA LYS A 76 1.88 -1.22 15.89
C LYS A 76 0.73 -0.38 16.45
N GLU A 77 0.54 0.84 15.95
CA GLU A 77 -0.56 1.70 16.38
C GLU A 77 -1.94 1.07 16.08
N THR A 78 -2.06 0.32 14.98
CA THR A 78 -3.31 -0.41 14.66
C THR A 78 -3.58 -1.53 15.68
N LEU A 79 -2.58 -2.35 16.01
CA LEU A 79 -2.74 -3.42 17.01
C LEU A 79 -3.00 -2.85 18.40
N GLU A 80 -2.32 -1.77 18.78
CA GLU A 80 -2.53 -1.07 20.06
C GLU A 80 -3.95 -0.49 20.19
N TYR A 81 -4.56 -0.02 19.10
CA TYR A 81 -5.96 0.39 19.08
C TYR A 81 -6.90 -0.73 19.52
N PHE A 82 -6.59 -1.98 19.19
CA PHE A 82 -7.33 -3.17 19.62
C PHE A 82 -6.82 -3.77 20.95
N GLY A 83 -5.93 -3.08 21.66
CA GLY A 83 -5.38 -3.53 22.94
C GLY A 83 -4.29 -4.60 22.83
N ILE A 84 -3.68 -4.78 21.64
CA ILE A 84 -2.62 -5.75 21.38
C ILE A 84 -1.27 -5.03 21.38
N TYR A 85 -0.52 -5.17 22.47
CA TYR A 85 0.80 -4.54 22.68
C TYR A 85 1.90 -5.56 22.37
N ASN A 86 2.18 -5.78 21.09
CA ASN A 86 3.17 -6.76 20.62
C ASN A 86 4.01 -6.18 19.47
N LEU A 87 5.20 -5.67 19.80
CA LEU A 87 6.10 -5.05 18.84
C LEU A 87 6.62 -6.05 17.79
N GLU A 88 6.97 -7.27 18.21
CA GLU A 88 7.46 -8.31 17.29
C GLU A 88 6.42 -8.66 16.22
N LEU A 89 5.15 -8.82 16.64
CA LEU A 89 4.05 -9.05 15.73
C LEU A 89 3.85 -7.86 14.77
N SER A 90 3.98 -6.64 15.26
CA SER A 90 3.84 -5.42 14.45
C SER A 90 4.92 -5.35 13.35
N ILE A 91 6.16 -5.66 13.70
CA ILE A 91 7.29 -5.70 12.77
C ILE A 91 7.03 -6.79 11.72
N LYS A 92 6.67 -8.00 12.15
CA LYS A 92 6.41 -9.12 11.25
C LYS A 92 5.28 -8.83 10.25
N ILE A 93 4.17 -8.27 10.70
CA ILE A 93 3.06 -7.90 9.80
C ILE A 93 3.52 -6.80 8.84
N GLY A 94 4.29 -5.83 9.31
CA GLY A 94 4.83 -4.75 8.48
C GLY A 94 5.76 -5.26 7.38
N ASP A 95 6.63 -6.19 7.69
CA ASP A 95 7.55 -6.82 6.74
C ASP A 95 6.78 -7.67 5.71
N ASP A 96 5.82 -8.48 6.16
CA ASP A 96 4.98 -9.28 5.28
C ASP A 96 4.14 -8.41 4.35
N TYR A 97 3.61 -7.27 4.84
CA TYR A 97 2.86 -6.32 4.01
C TYR A 97 3.73 -5.72 2.89
N VAL A 98 4.93 -5.23 3.22
CA VAL A 98 5.85 -4.65 2.23
C VAL A 98 6.33 -5.71 1.23
N LYS A 99 6.54 -6.94 1.70
CA LYS A 99 6.95 -8.06 0.85
C LYS A 99 5.86 -8.52 -0.12
N ASN A 100 4.61 -8.59 0.31
CA ASN A 100 3.54 -9.26 -0.44
C ASN A 100 2.68 -8.27 -1.24
N SER A 101 2.39 -7.07 -0.69
CA SER A 101 1.46 -6.13 -1.33
C SER A 101 1.85 -5.72 -2.76
N PRO A 102 3.15 -5.55 -3.11
CA PRO A 102 3.54 -5.16 -4.47
C PRO A 102 3.24 -6.21 -5.54
N TYR A 103 3.06 -7.46 -5.16
CA TYR A 103 2.71 -8.56 -6.08
C TYR A 103 1.21 -8.66 -6.38
N ARG A 104 0.39 -7.80 -5.80
CA ARG A 104 -1.01 -7.65 -6.20
C ARG A 104 -1.10 -6.92 -7.53
N THR A 105 -2.00 -7.37 -8.41
CA THR A 105 -2.00 -6.96 -9.83
C THR A 105 -3.30 -6.32 -10.31
N ILE A 106 -4.20 -5.95 -9.41
CA ILE A 106 -5.47 -5.33 -9.79
C ILE A 106 -5.20 -3.88 -10.21
N LEU A 107 -5.59 -3.56 -11.45
CA LEU A 107 -5.49 -2.23 -12.02
C LEU A 107 -6.83 -1.48 -11.96
N ILE A 108 -6.77 -0.16 -12.02
CA ILE A 108 -7.95 0.66 -12.25
C ILE A 108 -8.57 0.27 -13.61
N PRO A 109 -9.89 0.15 -13.73
CA PRO A 109 -10.54 -0.23 -14.99
C PRO A 109 -10.08 0.61 -16.17
N ASN A 110 -9.89 -0.03 -17.32
CA ASN A 110 -9.42 0.54 -18.60
C ASN A 110 -7.97 1.05 -18.61
N THR A 111 -7.17 0.77 -17.59
CA THR A 111 -5.75 1.19 -17.53
C THR A 111 -4.95 0.64 -18.71
N ILE A 112 -5.05 -0.65 -19.00
CA ILE A 112 -4.28 -1.29 -20.08
C ILE A 112 -4.69 -0.74 -21.45
N GLU A 113 -6.00 -0.62 -21.69
CA GLU A 113 -6.55 -0.08 -22.94
C GLU A 113 -6.05 1.34 -23.18
N LEU A 114 -6.12 2.20 -22.14
CA LEU A 114 -5.66 3.58 -22.22
C LEU A 114 -4.16 3.68 -22.52
N LEU A 115 -3.33 2.95 -21.76
CA LEU A 115 -1.87 2.99 -21.96
C LEU A 115 -1.49 2.42 -23.34
N THR A 116 -2.18 1.37 -23.80
CA THR A 116 -1.94 0.78 -25.13
C THR A 116 -2.26 1.78 -26.23
N GLU A 117 -3.32 2.55 -26.12
CA GLU A 117 -3.65 3.59 -27.09
C GLU A 117 -2.64 4.75 -27.07
N LEU A 118 -2.30 5.24 -25.89
CA LEU A 118 -1.43 6.41 -25.74
C LEU A 118 0.02 6.17 -26.15
N GLN A 119 0.56 4.97 -25.96
CA GLN A 119 1.95 4.64 -26.30
C GLN A 119 2.29 4.80 -27.80
N HIS A 120 1.28 4.81 -28.69
CA HIS A 120 1.49 5.00 -30.11
C HIS A 120 1.90 6.45 -30.48
N ASN A 121 1.51 7.42 -29.64
CA ASN A 121 1.69 8.83 -29.91
C ASN A 121 2.56 9.56 -28.88
N TYR A 122 2.75 8.95 -27.69
CA TYR A 122 3.41 9.60 -26.55
C TYR A 122 4.43 8.67 -25.91
N GLN A 123 5.47 9.26 -25.33
CA GLN A 123 6.33 8.56 -24.37
C GLN A 123 5.66 8.59 -23.00
N LEU A 124 5.44 7.41 -22.42
CA LEU A 124 4.76 7.26 -21.14
C LEU A 124 5.78 7.11 -20.02
N HIS A 125 5.51 7.78 -18.91
CA HIS A 125 6.36 7.79 -17.73
C HIS A 125 5.51 7.60 -16.48
N ILE A 126 6.10 7.00 -15.44
CA ILE A 126 5.51 6.94 -14.10
C ILE A 126 6.19 7.97 -13.20
N ILE A 127 5.40 8.70 -12.43
CA ILE A 127 5.85 9.54 -11.33
C ILE A 127 5.09 9.12 -10.06
N THR A 128 5.81 8.79 -9.00
CA THR A 128 5.21 8.26 -7.78
C THR A 128 5.94 8.74 -6.54
N ASN A 129 5.22 8.87 -5.42
CA ASN A 129 5.76 9.19 -4.09
C ASN A 129 6.06 7.92 -3.26
N GLY A 130 5.80 6.73 -3.80
CA GLY A 130 6.12 5.46 -3.14
C GLY A 130 7.62 5.17 -3.12
N PHE A 131 8.00 4.15 -2.37
CA PHE A 131 9.41 3.73 -2.29
C PHE A 131 9.81 2.95 -3.55
N ASP A 132 10.94 3.30 -4.14
CA ASP A 132 11.40 2.78 -5.44
C ASP A 132 11.36 1.26 -5.50
N GLU A 133 11.88 0.57 -4.48
CA GLU A 133 11.91 -0.89 -4.41
C GLU A 133 10.51 -1.54 -4.39
N VAL A 134 9.51 -0.84 -3.86
CA VAL A 134 8.11 -1.31 -3.82
C VAL A 134 7.43 -1.03 -5.16
N GLN A 135 7.60 0.16 -5.70
CA GLN A 135 6.95 0.58 -6.94
C GLN A 135 7.50 -0.18 -8.15
N GLN A 136 8.80 -0.47 -8.16
CA GLN A 136 9.41 -1.27 -9.23
C GLN A 136 8.78 -2.65 -9.32
N VAL A 137 8.56 -3.34 -8.20
CA VAL A 137 7.90 -4.65 -8.18
C VAL A 137 6.48 -4.58 -8.74
N LYS A 138 5.71 -3.52 -8.43
CA LYS A 138 4.37 -3.32 -9.00
C LYS A 138 4.39 -3.14 -10.51
N MET A 139 5.39 -2.45 -11.04
CA MET A 139 5.51 -2.19 -12.49
C MET A 139 6.00 -3.41 -13.25
N ASP A 140 6.74 -4.31 -12.62
CA ASP A 140 7.31 -5.51 -13.23
C ASP A 140 6.29 -6.68 -13.30
N ASN A 141 5.16 -6.59 -12.57
CA ASN A 141 4.10 -7.61 -12.53
C ASN A 141 2.84 -7.17 -13.26
#